data_020edf0f6e356d50035ca65192407c35
#
_entry.id   020edf0f6e356d50035ca65192407c35
#
_cell.length_a   1.000
_cell.length_b   1.000
_cell.length_c   1.000
_cell.angle_alpha   90.00
_cell.angle_beta   90.00
_cell.angle_gamma   90.00
#
_symmetry.space_group_name_H-M   'P 1'
#
loop_
_entity.id
_entity.type
_entity.pdbx_description
1 polymer ?
#
loop_
_entity_poly.entity_id
_entity_poly.type
_entity_poly.pdbx_seq_one_letter_code
_entity_poly.pdbx_strand_id
1 'polypeptide(L)'
;MPKNATIATTFRLRGEQTVRTIVQTHQALGKAFARSPAIVIDTSEITEADLTVVQLIESARRSAARDGKKICMTSPPPEALRDVLIRGGFLNAPDNALFWAAP
;
A
#
# COMPACT_ATOMS: atom_id res chain seq x y z
N MET A 1 -5.39 5.93 29.16
CA MET A 1 -5.36 6.05 27.76
C MET A 1 -3.93 6.05 27.24
N PRO A 2 -3.65 5.26 26.30
CA PRO A 2 -2.29 5.20 25.77
C PRO A 2 -2.00 6.51 25.04
N LYS A 3 -1.20 7.31 25.63
CA LYS A 3 -0.90 8.58 25.08
C LYS A 3 0.02 8.51 23.91
N ASN A 4 0.69 7.43 23.75
CA ASN A 4 1.59 7.28 22.61
C ASN A 4 0.99 6.39 21.52
N ALA A 5 -0.31 6.22 21.54
CA ALA A 5 -0.97 5.52 20.45
C ALA A 5 -0.75 6.26 19.16
N THR A 6 -0.25 5.57 18.16
CA THR A 6 -0.04 6.14 16.85
C THR A 6 -1.38 6.21 16.13
N ILE A 7 -1.73 7.40 15.64
CA ILE A 7 -2.94 7.56 14.86
C ILE A 7 -2.59 7.26 13.41
N ALA A 8 -3.14 6.18 12.90
CA ALA A 8 -2.91 5.77 11.53
C ALA A 8 -3.92 6.44 10.61
N THR A 9 -3.45 6.87 9.46
CA THR A 9 -4.30 7.41 8.42
C THR A 9 -4.59 6.30 7.43
N THR A 10 -5.87 6.06 7.16
CA THR A 10 -6.26 5.07 6.16
C THR A 10 -6.25 5.71 4.78
N PHE A 11 -5.53 5.07 3.87
CA PHE A 11 -5.46 5.50 2.48
C PHE A 11 -6.11 4.44 1.61
N ARG A 12 -7.24 4.77 0.99
CA ARG A 12 -8.01 3.82 0.19
C ARG A 12 -7.71 3.99 -1.28
N LEU A 13 -7.42 2.87 -1.93
CA LEU A 13 -7.29 2.81 -3.38
C LEU A 13 -8.54 2.14 -3.93
N ARG A 14 -9.17 2.76 -4.91
CA ARG A 14 -10.44 2.29 -5.45
C ARG A 14 -10.37 2.20 -6.97
N GLY A 15 -11.15 1.26 -7.50
CA GLY A 15 -11.34 1.14 -8.93
C GLY A 15 -10.07 0.78 -9.67
N GLU A 16 -9.82 1.45 -10.75
CA GLU A 16 -8.65 1.20 -11.58
C GLU A 16 -7.40 1.81 -10.97
N GLN A 17 -6.38 0.97 -10.75
CA GLN A 17 -5.09 1.39 -10.25
C GLN A 17 -4.03 0.88 -11.22
N THR A 18 -3.85 1.60 -12.31
CA THR A 18 -2.98 1.21 -13.41
C THR A 18 -2.14 2.38 -13.86
N VAL A 19 -1.33 2.15 -14.89
CA VAL A 19 -0.47 3.19 -15.45
C VAL A 19 -1.28 4.43 -15.86
N ARG A 20 -2.57 4.26 -16.19
CA ARG A 20 -3.41 5.40 -16.60
C ARG A 20 -3.85 6.28 -15.44
N THR A 21 -3.86 5.74 -14.21
CA THR A 21 -4.39 6.44 -13.05
C THR A 21 -3.35 6.69 -11.97
N ILE A 22 -2.16 6.12 -12.12
CA ILE A 22 -1.18 6.04 -11.03
C ILE A 22 -0.65 7.41 -10.59
N VAL A 23 -0.63 8.40 -11.49
CA VAL A 23 -0.11 9.72 -11.14
C VAL A 23 -0.93 10.35 -10.03
N GLN A 24 -2.25 10.27 -10.14
CA GLN A 24 -3.14 10.83 -9.11
C GLN A 24 -2.99 10.09 -7.78
N THR A 25 -2.90 8.76 -7.84
CA THR A 25 -2.71 7.96 -6.64
C THR A 25 -1.38 8.29 -5.98
N HIS A 26 -0.33 8.44 -6.78
CA HIS A 26 0.99 8.78 -6.26
C HIS A 26 0.97 10.11 -5.52
N GLN A 27 0.32 11.12 -6.10
CA GLN A 27 0.23 12.43 -5.49
C GLN A 27 -0.56 12.39 -4.18
N ALA A 28 -1.68 11.68 -4.18
CA ALA A 28 -2.52 11.58 -3.00
C ALA A 28 -1.80 10.83 -1.87
N LEU A 29 -1.11 9.76 -2.21
CA LEU A 29 -0.36 8.98 -1.22
C LEU A 29 0.77 9.81 -0.62
N GLY A 30 1.47 10.60 -1.45
CA GLY A 30 2.52 11.49 -0.97
C GLY A 30 2.01 12.49 0.04
N LYS A 31 0.84 13.06 -0.20
CA LYS A 31 0.24 13.99 0.74
C LYS A 31 -0.14 13.33 2.05
N ALA A 32 -0.69 12.11 1.98
CA ALA A 32 -1.03 11.37 3.17
C ALA A 32 0.21 11.05 3.99
N PHE A 33 1.28 10.64 3.32
CA PHE A 33 2.54 10.34 3.96
C PHE A 33 3.14 11.55 4.68
N ALA A 34 3.03 12.72 4.08
CA ALA A 34 3.60 13.93 4.66
C ALA A 34 2.92 14.30 5.97
N ARG A 35 1.66 13.90 6.15
CA ARG A 35 0.84 14.32 7.28
C ARG A 35 0.78 13.33 8.42
N SER A 36 1.20 12.10 8.18
CA SER A 36 0.94 11.05 9.16
C SER A 36 2.18 10.20 9.40
N PRO A 37 2.44 9.81 10.67
CA PRO A 37 3.53 8.90 10.98
C PRO A 37 3.20 7.45 10.64
N ALA A 38 1.94 7.14 10.35
CA ALA A 38 1.52 5.77 10.04
C ALA A 38 0.42 5.81 8.99
N ILE A 39 0.57 4.98 7.97
CA ILE A 39 -0.39 4.85 6.88
C ILE A 39 -0.87 3.42 6.85
N VAL A 40 -2.18 3.25 6.76
CA VAL A 40 -2.80 1.93 6.55
C VAL A 40 -3.43 1.97 5.17
N ILE A 41 -3.01 1.05 4.31
CA ILE A 41 -3.48 1.02 2.92
C ILE A 41 -4.60 0.02 2.77
N ASP A 42 -5.72 0.49 2.24
CA ASP A 42 -6.90 -0.31 1.98
C ASP A 42 -7.03 -0.51 0.47
N THR A 43 -6.84 -1.75 0.01
CA THR A 43 -6.92 -2.09 -1.40
C THR A 43 -8.19 -2.88 -1.74
N SER A 44 -9.11 -3.02 -0.78
CA SER A 44 -10.26 -3.91 -0.94
C SER A 44 -11.18 -3.51 -2.10
N GLU A 45 -11.14 -2.25 -2.52
CA GLU A 45 -12.02 -1.76 -3.58
C GLU A 45 -11.32 -1.61 -4.93
N ILE A 46 -10.11 -2.13 -5.07
CA ILE A 46 -9.42 -2.14 -6.36
C ILE A 46 -10.10 -3.15 -7.26
N THR A 47 -10.50 -2.72 -8.45
CA THR A 47 -11.13 -3.59 -9.43
C THR A 47 -10.20 -3.94 -10.59
N GLU A 48 -9.17 -3.15 -10.80
CA GLU A 48 -8.23 -3.37 -11.88
C GLU A 48 -6.85 -2.88 -11.42
N ALA A 49 -5.81 -3.65 -11.67
CA ALA A 49 -4.47 -3.32 -11.21
C ALA A 49 -3.43 -3.78 -12.23
N ASP A 50 -2.30 -3.06 -12.25
CA ASP A 50 -1.13 -3.50 -12.98
C ASP A 50 0.11 -3.31 -12.09
N LEU A 51 1.28 -3.53 -12.66
CA LEU A 51 2.52 -3.47 -11.92
C LEU A 51 2.79 -2.10 -11.29
N THR A 52 2.25 -1.03 -11.88
CA THR A 52 2.55 0.32 -11.38
C THR A 52 2.06 0.55 -9.96
N VAL A 53 0.89 0.03 -9.60
CA VAL A 53 0.38 0.22 -8.24
C VAL A 53 1.20 -0.60 -7.23
N VAL A 54 1.67 -1.78 -7.61
CA VAL A 54 2.55 -2.57 -6.75
C VAL A 54 3.86 -1.84 -6.52
N GLN A 55 4.45 -1.31 -7.59
CA GLN A 55 5.70 -0.56 -7.48
C GLN A 55 5.53 0.68 -6.63
N LEU A 56 4.40 1.35 -6.73
CA LEU A 56 4.12 2.53 -5.91
C LEU A 56 4.09 2.16 -4.43
N ILE A 57 3.39 1.09 -4.08
CA ILE A 57 3.29 0.67 -2.68
C ILE A 57 4.65 0.19 -2.16
N GLU A 58 5.41 -0.55 -2.98
CA GLU A 58 6.75 -0.98 -2.58
C GLU A 58 7.67 0.22 -2.36
N SER A 59 7.57 1.23 -3.21
CA SER A 59 8.33 2.46 -3.03
C SER A 59 7.94 3.17 -1.74
N ALA A 60 6.65 3.19 -1.42
CA ALA A 60 6.16 3.79 -0.18
C ALA A 60 6.71 3.05 1.04
N ARG A 61 6.81 1.72 0.96
CA ARG A 61 7.41 0.94 2.04
C ARG A 61 8.85 1.35 2.31
N ARG A 62 9.62 1.51 1.24
CA ARG A 62 11.02 1.91 1.38
C ARG A 62 11.15 3.31 1.97
N SER A 63 10.28 4.22 1.53
CA SER A 63 10.27 5.57 2.08
C SER A 63 9.89 5.57 3.56
N ALA A 64 8.91 4.76 3.93
CA ALA A 64 8.48 4.66 5.32
C ALA A 64 9.62 4.16 6.20
N ALA A 65 10.32 3.11 5.76
CA ALA A 65 11.43 2.57 6.52
C ALA A 65 12.54 3.60 6.70
N ARG A 66 12.85 4.35 5.65
CA ARG A 66 13.89 5.38 5.71
C ARG A 66 13.51 6.51 6.64
N ASP A 67 12.24 6.89 6.66
CA ASP A 67 11.77 8.06 7.40
C ASP A 67 11.23 7.73 8.78
N GLY A 68 11.34 6.47 9.20
CA GLY A 68 10.84 6.06 10.52
C GLY A 68 9.32 6.02 10.61
N LYS A 69 8.64 5.90 9.50
CA LYS A 69 7.18 5.83 9.47
C LYS A 69 6.72 4.40 9.35
N LYS A 70 5.44 4.18 9.63
CA LYS A 70 4.85 2.85 9.56
C LYS A 70 3.88 2.77 8.40
N ILE A 71 3.86 1.61 7.75
CA ILE A 71 2.94 1.34 6.66
C ILE A 71 2.52 -0.12 6.74
N CYS A 72 1.23 -0.37 6.58
CA CYS A 72 0.72 -1.74 6.53
C CYS A 72 -0.56 -1.77 5.71
N MET A 73 -1.00 -2.99 5.39
CA MET A 73 -2.24 -3.20 4.66
C MET A 73 -3.36 -3.50 5.64
N THR A 74 -4.60 -3.14 5.31
CA THR A 74 -5.75 -3.43 6.17
C THR A 74 -6.30 -4.83 5.97
N SER A 75 -6.16 -5.36 4.75
CA SER A 75 -6.79 -6.62 4.37
C SER A 75 -5.96 -7.28 3.29
N PRO A 76 -6.17 -8.59 3.07
CA PRO A 76 -5.49 -9.26 1.98
C PRO A 76 -5.84 -8.62 0.64
N PRO A 77 -4.97 -8.72 -0.36
CA PRO A 77 -5.23 -8.08 -1.64
C PRO A 77 -6.42 -8.72 -2.35
N PRO A 78 -7.25 -7.90 -3.03
CA PRO A 78 -8.30 -8.45 -3.86
C PRO A 78 -7.71 -9.17 -5.07
N GLU A 79 -8.54 -9.93 -5.77
CA GLU A 79 -8.08 -10.79 -6.84
C GLU A 79 -7.26 -10.06 -7.91
N ALA A 80 -7.74 -8.89 -8.34
CA ALA A 80 -7.04 -8.13 -9.37
C ALA A 80 -5.62 -7.77 -8.96
N LEU A 81 -5.44 -7.38 -7.71
CA LEU A 81 -4.12 -7.02 -7.20
C LEU A 81 -3.29 -8.26 -6.90
N ARG A 82 -3.90 -9.28 -6.33
CA ARG A 82 -3.21 -10.51 -6.00
C ARG A 82 -2.59 -11.17 -7.24
N ASP A 83 -3.32 -11.12 -8.35
CA ASP A 83 -2.85 -11.70 -9.61
C ASP A 83 -1.53 -11.04 -10.05
N VAL A 84 -1.47 -9.72 -9.94
CA VAL A 84 -0.25 -8.98 -10.28
C VAL A 84 0.89 -9.35 -9.33
N LEU A 85 0.59 -9.45 -8.04
CA LEU A 85 1.60 -9.80 -7.05
C LEU A 85 2.19 -11.16 -7.31
N ILE A 86 1.36 -12.15 -7.64
CA ILE A 86 1.82 -13.50 -7.92
C ILE A 86 2.67 -13.53 -9.18
N ARG A 87 2.19 -12.91 -10.24
CA ARG A 87 2.92 -12.91 -11.52
C ARG A 87 4.25 -12.21 -11.43
N GLY A 88 4.33 -11.16 -10.62
CA GLY A 88 5.56 -10.39 -10.47
C GLY A 88 6.53 -10.99 -9.46
N GLY A 89 6.17 -12.07 -8.78
CA GLY A 89 7.03 -12.67 -7.78
C GLY A 89 7.12 -11.91 -6.47
N PHE A 90 6.20 -10.99 -6.22
CA PHE A 90 6.26 -10.14 -5.02
C PHE A 90 5.96 -10.90 -3.74
N LEU A 91 5.36 -12.08 -3.83
CA LEU A 91 5.02 -12.88 -2.66
C LEU A 91 6.05 -13.97 -2.37
N ASN A 92 7.14 -14.03 -3.14
CA ASN A 92 8.13 -15.09 -2.99
C ASN A 92 9.03 -14.90 -1.78
N ALA A 93 9.33 -13.67 -1.41
CA ALA A 93 10.12 -13.39 -0.23
C ALA A 93 9.21 -13.32 1.00
N PRO A 94 9.59 -13.96 2.13
CA PRO A 94 8.72 -14.01 3.30
C PRO A 94 8.28 -12.64 3.83
N ASP A 95 9.19 -11.67 3.86
CA ASP A 95 8.85 -10.34 4.38
C ASP A 95 7.82 -9.65 3.50
N ASN A 96 7.96 -9.77 2.19
CA ASN A 96 6.99 -9.22 1.26
C ASN A 96 5.65 -9.92 1.39
N ALA A 97 5.66 -11.25 1.50
CA ALA A 97 4.43 -12.01 1.64
C ALA A 97 3.66 -11.58 2.88
N LEU A 98 4.36 -11.36 3.99
CA LEU A 98 3.73 -10.91 5.23
C LEU A 98 3.11 -9.53 5.08
N PHE A 99 3.81 -8.61 4.44
CA PHE A 99 3.28 -7.27 4.24
C PHE A 99 1.97 -7.31 3.43
N TRP A 100 1.99 -8.02 2.31
CA TRP A 100 0.85 -8.03 1.39
C TRP A 100 -0.33 -8.87 1.93
N ALA A 101 -0.07 -9.80 2.82
CA ALA A 101 -1.12 -10.64 3.40
C ALA A 101 -2.01 -9.87 4.37
N ALA A 102 -1.52 -8.78 4.91
CA ALA A 102 -2.15 -7.99 5.96
C ALA A 102 -2.18 -8.74 7.30
N PRO A 103 -2.60 -8.10 8.36
CA PRO A 103 -2.70 -8.75 9.67
C PRO A 103 -3.81 -9.77 9.74
#